data_baf3c22a0abf28c4181ada988bc9bd79
#
_entry.id   baf3c22a0abf28c4181ada988bc9bd79
#
_cell.length_a   1.000
_cell.length_b   1.000
_cell.length_c   1.000
_cell.angle_alpha   90.00
_cell.angle_beta   90.00
_cell.angle_gamma   90.00
#
_symmetry.space_group_name_H-M   'P 1'
#
loop_
_entity.id
_entity.type
_entity.pdbx_description
1 polymer ?
#
loop_
_entity_poly.entity_id
_entity_poly.type
_entity_poly.pdbx_seq_one_letter_code
_entity_poly.pdbx_strand_id
1 'polypeptide(L)'
;MSIKGNENHILVGLGGTGGKVLKAFRKRLFQEYSSEERVKLSIGYVYVDSTREMMQPNDITFRVLGQDASFGESEFVYVRGVELNSVFANPSGFPGLKGFIGDPEVMQKTIGSVETAAGQKRRAGRILFGSSVQNYLSTLRSQYIKAKGISGKNTLNIHIFTGLAGGTGSGSIIDVLAQTRCEYPDAHIVLYAMIPEPTVPMGCDAGRYQANGYAALVELN
;
A
#
# COMPACT_ATOMS: atom_id res chain seq x y z
N MET A 1 10.76 17.64 21.53
CA MET A 1 9.36 17.88 21.14
C MET A 1 8.52 16.80 21.82
N SER A 2 7.71 17.14 22.82
CA SER A 2 6.88 16.16 23.53
C SER A 2 5.80 15.67 22.59
N ILE A 3 5.76 14.36 22.25
CA ILE A 3 4.62 13.75 21.55
C ILE A 3 3.44 13.78 22.53
N LYS A 4 2.77 14.91 22.62
CA LYS A 4 1.47 15.06 23.27
C LYS A 4 0.39 14.61 22.29
N GLY A 5 0.15 13.31 22.22
CA GLY A 5 -0.93 12.83 21.43
C GLY A 5 -0.88 11.31 21.40
N ASN A 6 -1.46 10.68 22.42
CA ASN A 6 -1.66 9.23 22.41
C ASN A 6 -2.75 8.82 21.43
N GLU A 7 -2.73 9.28 20.20
CA GLU A 7 -3.62 8.84 19.14
C GLU A 7 -2.97 7.68 18.39
N ASN A 8 -3.81 6.80 17.83
CA ASN A 8 -3.29 5.71 17.03
C ASN A 8 -3.07 6.20 15.60
N HIS A 9 -1.91 5.93 15.07
CA HIS A 9 -1.54 6.23 13.69
C HIS A 9 -1.20 4.96 12.95
N ILE A 10 -1.89 4.69 11.84
CA ILE A 10 -1.54 3.60 10.94
C ILE A 10 -1.07 4.22 9.62
N LEU A 11 0.15 3.89 9.24
CA LEU A 11 0.76 4.33 8.00
C LEU A 11 0.65 3.22 6.96
N VAL A 12 -0.06 3.48 5.89
CA VAL A 12 -0.30 2.55 4.78
C VAL A 12 0.51 3.01 3.56
N GLY A 13 1.42 2.20 3.09
CA GLY A 13 2.22 2.47 1.88
C GLY A 13 1.80 1.57 0.74
N LEU A 14 1.40 2.14 -0.39
CA LEU A 14 0.94 1.41 -1.56
C LEU A 14 1.99 1.43 -2.67
N GLY A 15 2.44 0.25 -3.08
CA GLY A 15 3.45 0.06 -4.10
C GLY A 15 4.83 0.59 -3.70
N GLY A 16 5.78 0.56 -4.61
CA GLY A 16 7.17 0.94 -4.32
C GLY A 16 7.32 2.37 -3.79
N THR A 17 6.55 3.35 -4.30
CA THR A 17 6.60 4.75 -3.82
C THR A 17 6.09 4.85 -2.38
N GLY A 18 4.94 4.26 -2.07
CA GLY A 18 4.41 4.22 -0.70
C GLY A 18 5.36 3.53 0.26
N GLY A 19 5.95 2.40 -0.15
CA GLY A 19 6.96 1.69 0.63
C GLY A 19 8.21 2.53 0.93
N LYS A 20 8.70 3.31 -0.06
CA LYS A 20 9.83 4.25 0.14
C LYS A 20 9.52 5.32 1.18
N VAL A 21 8.30 5.86 1.18
CA VAL A 21 7.86 6.84 2.19
C VAL A 21 7.82 6.20 3.57
N LEU A 22 7.19 5.03 3.73
CA LEU A 22 7.18 4.32 5.01
C LEU A 22 8.59 4.01 5.51
N LYS A 23 9.47 3.56 4.62
CA LYS A 23 10.89 3.30 4.93
C LYS A 23 11.59 4.55 5.45
N ALA A 24 11.45 5.68 4.74
CA ALA A 24 12.06 6.94 5.13
C ALA A 24 11.54 7.41 6.51
N PHE A 25 10.24 7.36 6.73
CA PHE A 25 9.61 7.70 8.00
C PHE A 25 10.12 6.81 9.14
N ARG A 26 10.13 5.49 8.96
CA ARG A 26 10.60 4.53 9.96
C ARG A 26 12.08 4.74 10.30
N LYS A 27 12.92 4.96 9.29
CA LYS A 27 14.33 5.30 9.50
C LYS A 27 14.49 6.58 10.33
N ARG A 28 13.65 7.59 10.08
CA ARG A 28 13.66 8.84 10.85
C ARG A 28 13.32 8.60 12.32
N LEU A 29 12.34 7.76 12.61
CA LEU A 29 12.01 7.36 13.98
C LEU A 29 13.18 6.64 14.66
N PHE A 30 13.92 5.80 13.94
CA PHE A 30 15.11 5.13 14.49
C PHE A 30 16.29 6.09 14.74
N GLN A 31 16.34 7.22 14.05
CA GLN A 31 17.33 8.28 14.28
C GLN A 31 16.98 9.17 15.48
N GLU A 32 15.69 9.46 15.67
CA GLU A 32 15.22 10.45 16.66
C GLU A 32 14.85 9.84 18.01
N TYR A 33 14.47 8.58 18.05
CA TYR A 33 13.95 7.93 19.24
C TYR A 33 14.77 6.69 19.61
N SER A 34 15.07 6.52 20.88
CA SER A 34 15.64 5.29 21.43
C SER A 34 14.70 4.10 21.25
N SER A 35 15.20 2.87 21.41
CA SER A 35 14.37 1.67 21.36
C SER A 35 13.25 1.68 22.42
N GLU A 36 13.52 2.20 23.61
CA GLU A 36 12.54 2.31 24.69
C GLU A 36 11.44 3.33 24.42
N GLU A 37 11.74 4.40 23.69
CA GLU A 37 10.77 5.40 23.28
C GLU A 37 9.94 4.89 22.11
N ARG A 38 10.55 4.21 21.12
CA ARG A 38 9.83 3.68 19.96
C ARG A 38 8.73 2.69 20.30
N VAL A 39 8.94 1.82 21.32
CA VAL A 39 7.90 0.87 21.76
C VAL A 39 6.69 1.53 22.40
N LYS A 40 6.79 2.81 22.78
CA LYS A 40 5.70 3.62 23.32
C LYS A 40 4.95 4.42 22.24
N LEU A 41 5.40 4.38 21.00
CA LEU A 41 4.72 5.05 19.88
C LEU A 41 3.56 4.18 19.39
N SER A 42 2.35 4.74 19.40
CA SER A 42 1.14 4.10 18.91
C SER A 42 1.07 4.16 17.38
N ILE A 43 2.08 3.61 16.71
CA ILE A 43 2.24 3.63 15.26
C ILE A 43 2.27 2.20 14.73
N GLY A 44 1.40 1.91 13.75
CA GLY A 44 1.41 0.69 12.97
C GLY A 44 1.77 0.96 11.51
N TYR A 45 2.23 -0.08 10.81
CA TYR A 45 2.63 -0.01 9.41
C TYR A 45 1.91 -1.09 8.61
N VAL A 46 1.43 -0.72 7.42
CA VAL A 46 0.88 -1.65 6.43
C VAL A 46 1.52 -1.33 5.08
N TYR A 47 2.38 -2.21 4.62
CA TYR A 47 2.98 -2.08 3.29
C TYR A 47 2.31 -3.04 2.32
N VAL A 48 1.76 -2.52 1.22
CA VAL A 48 1.01 -3.27 0.20
C VAL A 48 1.77 -3.23 -1.11
N ASP A 49 2.26 -4.36 -1.60
CA ASP A 49 2.89 -4.40 -2.92
C ASP A 49 2.73 -5.78 -3.60
N SER A 50 2.83 -5.75 -4.92
CA SER A 50 2.85 -6.93 -5.78
C SER A 50 4.27 -7.51 -5.98
N THR A 51 5.27 -6.87 -5.42
CA THR A 51 6.67 -7.31 -5.40
C THR A 51 7.21 -7.35 -3.97
N ARG A 52 8.28 -8.09 -3.74
CA ARG A 52 8.96 -8.15 -2.44
C ARG A 52 10.25 -7.33 -2.41
N GLU A 53 10.37 -6.35 -3.29
CA GLU A 53 11.60 -5.57 -3.42
C GLU A 53 12.04 -4.94 -2.09
N MET A 54 11.11 -4.37 -1.33
CA MET A 54 11.39 -3.77 -0.02
C MET A 54 11.36 -4.76 1.16
N MET A 55 11.16 -6.04 0.88
CA MET A 55 11.13 -7.11 1.88
C MET A 55 12.35 -8.03 1.78
N GLN A 56 13.42 -7.57 1.11
CA GLN A 56 14.64 -8.36 0.99
C GLN A 56 15.34 -8.49 2.35
N PRO A 57 15.69 -9.72 2.76
CA PRO A 57 16.41 -9.92 4.01
C PRO A 57 17.79 -9.23 3.95
N ASN A 58 18.17 -8.63 5.07
CA ASN A 58 19.46 -7.95 5.22
C ASN A 58 19.71 -6.76 4.28
N ASP A 59 18.67 -6.11 3.76
CA ASP A 59 18.82 -4.89 2.98
C ASP A 59 19.48 -3.80 3.83
N ILE A 60 20.77 -3.54 3.53
CA ILE A 60 21.59 -2.55 4.23
C ILE A 60 20.97 -1.14 4.19
N THR A 61 20.13 -0.86 3.21
CA THR A 61 19.48 0.44 3.08
C THR A 61 18.41 0.69 4.15
N PHE A 62 18.01 -0.35 4.91
CA PHE A 62 17.16 -0.23 6.10
C PHE A 62 17.97 -0.05 7.41
N ARG A 63 19.30 -0.17 7.36
CA ARG A 63 20.11 0.01 8.57
C ARG A 63 20.21 1.48 8.98
N VAL A 64 20.03 1.72 10.28
CA VAL A 64 20.10 3.05 10.91
C VAL A 64 20.80 2.91 12.27
N LEU A 65 21.93 3.58 12.44
CA LEU A 65 22.71 3.53 13.70
C LEU A 65 22.97 2.09 14.20
N GLY A 66 23.27 1.18 13.27
CA GLY A 66 23.50 -0.24 13.55
C GLY A 66 22.24 -1.10 13.78
N GLN A 67 21.07 -0.48 13.82
CA GLN A 67 19.79 -1.17 14.02
C GLN A 67 19.10 -1.44 12.67
N ASP A 68 18.29 -2.50 12.63
CA ASP A 68 17.49 -2.86 11.46
C ASP A 68 16.10 -2.25 11.56
N ALA A 69 15.75 -1.40 10.61
CA ALA A 69 14.44 -0.74 10.49
C ALA A 69 13.55 -1.38 9.41
N SER A 70 13.84 -2.60 8.95
CA SER A 70 13.07 -3.30 7.92
C SER A 70 11.64 -3.61 8.36
N PHE A 71 10.75 -3.81 7.41
CA PHE A 71 9.37 -4.24 7.67
C PHE A 71 9.34 -5.73 7.99
N GLY A 72 8.48 -6.11 8.96
CA GLY A 72 8.17 -7.50 9.25
C GLY A 72 7.07 -8.05 8.33
N GLU A 73 6.99 -9.37 8.20
CA GLU A 73 5.92 -10.03 7.43
C GLU A 73 4.51 -9.68 7.94
N SER A 74 4.35 -9.39 9.23
CA SER A 74 3.07 -8.96 9.81
C SER A 74 2.67 -7.52 9.43
N GLU A 75 3.54 -6.78 8.76
CA GLU A 75 3.32 -5.42 8.27
C GLU A 75 3.15 -5.41 6.73
N PHE A 76 3.38 -6.55 6.08
CA PHE A 76 3.39 -6.66 4.63
C PHE A 76 2.17 -7.40 4.09
N VAL A 77 1.49 -6.78 3.13
CA VAL A 77 0.40 -7.35 2.37
C VAL A 77 0.91 -7.63 0.96
N TYR A 78 1.27 -8.87 0.73
CA TYR A 78 1.72 -9.32 -0.58
C TYR A 78 0.52 -9.55 -1.50
N VAL A 79 0.27 -8.62 -2.40
CA VAL A 79 -0.82 -8.71 -3.38
C VAL A 79 -0.35 -9.52 -4.61
N ARG A 80 -0.14 -10.79 -4.38
CA ARG A 80 0.29 -11.77 -5.39
C ARG A 80 -0.56 -13.02 -5.31
N GLY A 81 -0.51 -13.81 -6.36
CA GLY A 81 -0.83 -15.22 -6.29
C GLY A 81 -2.29 -15.55 -6.51
N VAL A 82 -3.13 -14.61 -6.86
CA VAL A 82 -4.32 -15.00 -7.60
C VAL A 82 -3.85 -15.22 -9.02
N GLU A 83 -3.96 -16.46 -9.49
CA GLU A 83 -3.85 -16.73 -10.89
C GLU A 83 -4.88 -15.84 -11.59
N LEU A 84 -4.44 -14.82 -12.28
CA LEU A 84 -5.35 -13.92 -13.02
C LEU A 84 -6.26 -14.75 -13.93
N ASN A 85 -5.76 -15.87 -14.43
CA ASN A 85 -6.55 -16.85 -15.17
C ASN A 85 -7.76 -17.38 -14.38
N SER A 86 -7.63 -17.64 -13.07
CA SER A 86 -8.75 -18.06 -12.23
C SER A 86 -9.79 -16.96 -12.06
N VAL A 87 -9.34 -15.71 -11.93
CA VAL A 87 -10.22 -14.53 -11.86
C VAL A 87 -10.97 -14.34 -13.16
N PHE A 88 -10.29 -14.48 -14.29
CA PHE A 88 -10.89 -14.34 -15.63
C PHE A 88 -11.82 -15.50 -15.98
N ALA A 89 -11.49 -16.73 -15.56
CA ALA A 89 -12.34 -17.90 -15.76
C ALA A 89 -13.61 -17.88 -14.91
N ASN A 90 -13.57 -17.26 -13.72
CA ASN A 90 -14.72 -17.18 -12.82
C ASN A 90 -14.87 -15.79 -12.17
N PRO A 91 -15.23 -14.74 -12.92
CA PRO A 91 -15.41 -13.39 -12.36
C PRO A 91 -16.46 -13.31 -11.26
N SER A 92 -17.45 -14.21 -11.30
CA SER A 92 -18.53 -14.28 -10.31
C SER A 92 -18.04 -14.72 -8.92
N GLY A 93 -16.94 -15.46 -8.84
CA GLY A 93 -16.25 -15.81 -7.59
C GLY A 93 -15.54 -14.64 -6.93
N PHE A 94 -15.40 -13.51 -7.65
CA PHE A 94 -14.74 -12.30 -7.18
C PHE A 94 -15.68 -11.08 -7.31
N PRO A 95 -16.72 -10.95 -6.47
CA PRO A 95 -17.77 -9.93 -6.63
C PRO A 95 -17.24 -8.50 -6.73
N GLY A 96 -16.18 -8.18 -5.96
CA GLY A 96 -15.53 -6.87 -5.99
C GLY A 96 -14.79 -6.55 -7.30
N LEU A 97 -14.52 -7.56 -8.12
CA LEU A 97 -13.81 -7.43 -9.39
C LEU A 97 -14.72 -7.57 -10.60
N LYS A 98 -15.87 -8.24 -10.46
CA LYS A 98 -16.78 -8.56 -11.57
C LYS A 98 -17.17 -7.35 -12.42
N GLY A 99 -17.55 -6.25 -11.80
CA GLY A 99 -17.93 -5.01 -12.49
C GLY A 99 -16.74 -4.27 -13.13
N PHE A 100 -15.53 -4.55 -12.68
CA PHE A 100 -14.30 -3.93 -13.19
C PHE A 100 -13.66 -4.74 -14.33
N ILE A 101 -13.72 -6.06 -14.27
CA ILE A 101 -13.08 -6.95 -15.25
C ILE A 101 -13.74 -6.78 -16.62
N GLY A 102 -15.07 -6.60 -16.67
CA GLY A 102 -15.81 -6.54 -17.94
C GLY A 102 -15.70 -7.86 -18.70
N ASP A 103 -15.34 -7.79 -20.01
CA ASP A 103 -15.07 -8.97 -20.81
C ASP A 103 -13.72 -9.61 -20.41
N PRO A 104 -13.71 -10.87 -19.94
CA PRO A 104 -12.49 -11.52 -19.48
C PRO A 104 -11.43 -11.70 -20.56
N GLU A 105 -11.82 -11.98 -21.82
CA GLU A 105 -10.87 -12.17 -22.93
C GLU A 105 -10.17 -10.86 -23.29
N VAL A 106 -10.92 -9.75 -23.34
CA VAL A 106 -10.37 -8.42 -23.58
C VAL A 106 -9.43 -8.02 -22.46
N MET A 107 -9.83 -8.28 -21.22
CA MET A 107 -9.01 -7.95 -20.05
C MET A 107 -7.72 -8.77 -20.03
N GLN A 108 -7.78 -10.07 -20.30
CA GLN A 108 -6.62 -10.95 -20.37
C GLN A 108 -5.63 -10.50 -21.46
N LYS A 109 -6.11 -10.14 -22.64
CA LYS A 109 -5.27 -9.60 -23.73
C LYS A 109 -4.63 -8.27 -23.35
N THR A 110 -5.34 -7.41 -22.59
CA THR A 110 -4.86 -6.08 -22.20
C THR A 110 -3.83 -6.14 -21.06
N ILE A 111 -4.03 -7.01 -20.08
CA ILE A 111 -3.14 -7.16 -18.93
C ILE A 111 -2.01 -8.13 -19.22
N GLY A 112 -2.29 -9.15 -20.03
CA GLY A 112 -1.38 -10.27 -20.30
C GLY A 112 -1.26 -11.21 -19.10
N SER A 113 -0.33 -12.16 -19.18
CA SER A 113 -0.01 -13.11 -18.10
C SER A 113 0.83 -12.46 -17.00
N VAL A 114 0.27 -11.48 -16.26
CA VAL A 114 1.03 -10.70 -15.30
C VAL A 114 0.73 -11.16 -13.89
N GLU A 115 1.71 -11.73 -13.25
CA GLU A 115 1.66 -12.09 -11.82
C GLU A 115 1.82 -10.87 -10.90
N THR A 116 2.32 -9.75 -11.41
CA THR A 116 2.58 -8.53 -10.66
C THR A 116 2.08 -7.29 -11.39
N ALA A 117 1.90 -6.18 -10.67
CA ALA A 117 1.60 -4.88 -11.27
C ALA A 117 2.86 -4.10 -11.69
N ALA A 118 4.03 -4.74 -11.73
CA ALA A 118 5.27 -4.16 -12.22
C ALA A 118 5.11 -3.62 -13.65
N GLY A 119 5.95 -2.64 -14.05
CA GLY A 119 5.82 -1.99 -15.34
C GLY A 119 4.58 -1.10 -15.47
N GLN A 120 4.15 -0.48 -14.38
CA GLN A 120 3.07 0.52 -14.37
C GLN A 120 1.69 -0.02 -14.84
N LYS A 121 1.39 -1.28 -14.54
CA LYS A 121 0.13 -1.93 -14.96
C LYS A 121 -0.97 -1.70 -13.91
N ARG A 122 -1.65 -0.54 -13.94
CA ARG A 122 -2.69 -0.15 -12.98
C ARG A 122 -3.83 -1.18 -12.86
N ARG A 123 -4.35 -1.68 -13.98
CA ARG A 123 -5.43 -2.69 -13.98
C ARG A 123 -5.02 -3.97 -13.27
N ALA A 124 -3.79 -4.42 -13.49
CA ALA A 124 -3.25 -5.55 -12.75
C ALA A 124 -3.16 -5.24 -11.24
N GLY A 125 -2.67 -4.07 -10.87
CA GLY A 125 -2.61 -3.62 -9.47
C GLY A 125 -3.97 -3.65 -8.78
N ARG A 126 -5.02 -3.19 -9.46
CA ARG A 126 -6.40 -3.23 -8.96
C ARG A 126 -6.92 -4.65 -8.76
N ILE A 127 -6.71 -5.53 -9.73
CA ILE A 127 -7.17 -6.93 -9.66
C ILE A 127 -6.44 -7.67 -8.53
N LEU A 128 -5.13 -7.52 -8.43
CA LEU A 128 -4.31 -8.15 -7.38
C LEU A 128 -4.73 -7.66 -5.99
N PHE A 129 -4.98 -6.37 -5.82
CA PHE A 129 -5.50 -5.85 -4.57
C PHE A 129 -6.91 -6.37 -4.27
N GLY A 130 -7.82 -6.31 -5.23
CA GLY A 130 -9.20 -6.75 -5.07
C GLY A 130 -9.31 -8.22 -4.63
N SER A 131 -8.41 -9.08 -5.11
CA SER A 131 -8.32 -10.47 -4.66
C SER A 131 -7.63 -10.65 -3.30
N SER A 132 -6.95 -9.63 -2.80
CA SER A 132 -6.20 -9.66 -1.54
C SER A 132 -6.81 -8.77 -0.44
N VAL A 133 -8.02 -8.25 -0.63
CA VAL A 133 -8.68 -7.33 0.31
C VAL A 133 -8.73 -7.86 1.74
N GLN A 134 -9.04 -9.15 1.91
CA GLN A 134 -9.13 -9.74 3.26
C GLN A 134 -7.78 -9.75 3.98
N ASN A 135 -6.69 -9.99 3.25
CA ASN A 135 -5.34 -9.92 3.81
C ASN A 135 -5.00 -8.47 4.22
N TYR A 136 -5.36 -7.50 3.38
CA TYR A 136 -5.19 -6.09 3.70
C TYR A 136 -5.95 -5.70 4.99
N LEU A 137 -7.25 -6.01 5.06
CA LEU A 137 -8.08 -5.68 6.23
C LEU A 137 -7.59 -6.39 7.50
N SER A 138 -7.19 -7.66 7.39
CA SER A 138 -6.62 -8.41 8.51
C SER A 138 -5.34 -7.77 9.05
N THR A 139 -4.41 -7.39 8.14
CA THR A 139 -3.18 -6.69 8.52
C THR A 139 -3.49 -5.33 9.15
N LEU A 140 -4.39 -4.55 8.55
CA LEU A 140 -4.80 -3.24 9.06
C LEU A 140 -5.38 -3.34 10.49
N ARG A 141 -6.28 -4.31 10.73
CA ARG A 141 -6.84 -4.61 12.08
C ARG A 141 -5.76 -4.98 13.07
N SER A 142 -4.84 -5.85 12.68
CA SER A 142 -3.73 -6.29 13.54
C SER A 142 -2.86 -5.11 13.97
N GLN A 143 -2.49 -4.24 13.02
CA GLN A 143 -1.68 -3.06 13.32
C GLN A 143 -2.44 -2.05 14.19
N TYR A 144 -3.75 -1.88 13.98
CA TYR A 144 -4.58 -1.03 14.84
C TYR A 144 -4.69 -1.58 16.26
N ILE A 145 -4.95 -2.88 16.44
CA ILE A 145 -5.02 -3.51 17.75
C ILE A 145 -3.70 -3.31 18.53
N LYS A 146 -2.56 -3.49 17.84
CA LYS A 146 -1.24 -3.25 18.41
C LYS A 146 -1.06 -1.79 18.85
N ALA A 147 -1.38 -0.82 17.99
CA ALA A 147 -1.28 0.59 18.31
C ALA A 147 -2.22 0.99 19.46
N LYS A 148 -3.47 0.52 19.44
CA LYS A 148 -4.46 0.74 20.50
C LYS A 148 -4.01 0.16 21.85
N GLY A 149 -3.35 -1.01 21.85
CA GLY A 149 -2.76 -1.60 23.06
C GLY A 149 -1.72 -0.70 23.72
N ILE A 150 -1.02 0.14 22.96
CA ILE A 150 -0.03 1.10 23.44
C ILE A 150 -0.71 2.38 23.96
N SER A 151 -1.65 2.96 23.18
CA SER A 151 -2.30 4.24 23.50
C SER A 151 -3.41 4.13 24.55
N GLY A 152 -4.10 2.99 24.60
CA GLY A 152 -5.34 2.81 25.35
C GLY A 152 -6.54 3.56 24.78
N LYS A 153 -6.44 4.20 23.59
CA LYS A 153 -7.49 5.03 22.97
C LYS A 153 -8.14 4.37 21.78
N ASN A 154 -9.34 4.83 21.42
CA ASN A 154 -10.07 4.34 20.25
C ASN A 154 -9.90 5.24 19.00
N THR A 155 -9.36 6.46 19.16
CA THR A 155 -9.11 7.37 18.02
C THR A 155 -8.14 6.72 17.03
N LEU A 156 -8.42 6.85 15.75
CA LEU A 156 -7.63 6.24 14.67
C LEU A 156 -7.40 7.23 13.55
N ASN A 157 -6.12 7.47 13.25
CA ASN A 157 -5.67 8.23 12.10
C ASN A 157 -4.97 7.27 11.13
N ILE A 158 -5.42 7.23 9.88
CA ILE A 158 -4.85 6.38 8.83
C ILE A 158 -4.24 7.29 7.76
N HIS A 159 -2.95 7.13 7.52
CA HIS A 159 -2.18 7.88 6.54
C HIS A 159 -1.83 6.97 5.37
N ILE A 160 -2.37 7.25 4.19
CA ILE A 160 -2.17 6.42 3.00
C ILE A 160 -1.22 7.14 2.04
N PHE A 161 -0.10 6.51 1.71
CA PHE A 161 0.94 7.03 0.82
C PHE A 161 1.00 6.23 -0.48
N THR A 162 0.93 6.89 -1.62
CA THR A 162 0.96 6.24 -2.93
C THR A 162 1.57 7.13 -4.01
N GLY A 163 2.22 6.52 -4.99
CA GLY A 163 2.60 7.18 -6.23
C GLY A 163 1.56 6.92 -7.32
N LEU A 164 1.11 7.97 -8.00
CA LEU A 164 0.06 7.87 -9.02
C LEU A 164 0.55 7.31 -10.38
N ALA A 165 1.86 7.28 -10.61
CA ALA A 165 2.44 6.74 -11.85
C ALA A 165 2.60 5.22 -11.87
N GLY A 166 2.62 4.57 -10.68
CA GLY A 166 2.91 3.15 -10.54
C GLY A 166 1.78 2.22 -10.96
N GLY A 167 2.03 0.92 -10.87
CA GLY A 167 1.02 -0.12 -11.13
C GLY A 167 0.23 -0.46 -9.87
N THR A 168 0.88 -0.93 -8.80
CA THR A 168 0.23 -1.39 -7.58
C THR A 168 -0.48 -0.25 -6.86
N GLY A 169 0.25 0.80 -6.46
CA GLY A 169 -0.32 1.90 -5.67
C GLY A 169 -1.40 2.67 -6.43
N SER A 170 -1.09 3.15 -7.63
CA SER A 170 -2.03 3.89 -8.47
C SER A 170 -3.26 3.06 -8.86
N GLY A 171 -3.09 1.75 -9.06
CA GLY A 171 -4.20 0.86 -9.42
C GLY A 171 -5.15 0.53 -8.27
N SER A 172 -4.63 0.41 -7.04
CA SER A 172 -5.40 -0.04 -5.89
C SER A 172 -5.98 1.09 -5.03
N ILE A 173 -5.58 2.34 -5.24
CA ILE A 173 -5.85 3.45 -4.32
C ILE A 173 -7.34 3.64 -4.01
N ILE A 174 -8.21 3.57 -5.01
CA ILE A 174 -9.66 3.77 -4.83
C ILE A 174 -10.24 2.66 -3.96
N ASP A 175 -9.88 1.42 -4.28
CA ASP A 175 -10.38 0.26 -3.53
C ASP A 175 -9.82 0.25 -2.09
N VAL A 176 -8.55 0.65 -1.90
CA VAL A 176 -7.95 0.81 -0.56
C VAL A 176 -8.70 1.85 0.26
N LEU A 177 -8.98 3.03 -0.32
CA LEU A 177 -9.74 4.09 0.36
C LEU A 177 -11.13 3.61 0.74
N ALA A 178 -11.86 2.99 -0.20
CA ALA A 178 -13.21 2.49 0.02
C ALA A 178 -13.23 1.41 1.12
N GLN A 179 -12.37 0.40 1.02
CA GLN A 179 -12.29 -0.69 2.01
C GLN A 179 -11.86 -0.19 3.39
N THR A 180 -10.91 0.75 3.45
CA THR A 180 -10.48 1.36 4.71
C THR A 180 -11.61 2.15 5.36
N ARG A 181 -12.37 2.93 4.57
CA ARG A 181 -13.52 3.70 5.07
C ARG A 181 -14.66 2.80 5.53
N CYS A 182 -14.94 1.71 4.80
CA CYS A 182 -15.95 0.72 5.22
C CYS A 182 -15.57 0.03 6.53
N GLU A 183 -14.28 -0.32 6.71
CA GLU A 183 -13.79 -0.98 7.91
C GLU A 183 -13.74 -0.04 9.13
N TYR A 184 -13.36 1.22 8.92
CA TYR A 184 -13.21 2.24 9.94
C TYR A 184 -13.96 3.52 9.55
N PRO A 185 -15.31 3.55 9.71
CA PRO A 185 -16.13 4.69 9.30
C PRO A 185 -15.75 6.01 9.98
N ASP A 186 -15.32 5.94 11.24
CA ASP A 186 -15.01 7.11 12.06
C ASP A 186 -13.52 7.50 12.04
N ALA A 187 -12.67 6.75 11.32
CA ALA A 187 -11.25 7.05 11.25
C ALA A 187 -10.98 8.33 10.46
N HIS A 188 -10.01 9.11 10.90
CA HIS A 188 -9.46 10.21 10.11
C HIS A 188 -8.51 9.63 9.06
N ILE A 189 -8.90 9.67 7.79
CA ILE A 189 -8.11 9.13 6.68
C ILE A 189 -7.51 10.27 5.88
N VAL A 190 -6.18 10.27 5.74
CA VAL A 190 -5.42 11.24 4.95
C VAL A 190 -4.71 10.53 3.82
N LEU A 191 -4.95 10.97 2.59
CA LEU A 191 -4.26 10.48 1.41
C LEU A 191 -3.12 11.41 1.02
N TYR A 192 -1.92 10.85 0.87
CA TYR A 192 -0.73 11.51 0.31
C TYR A 192 -0.44 10.90 -1.07
N ALA A 193 -0.94 11.56 -2.10
CA ALA A 193 -0.80 11.12 -3.48
C ALA A 193 0.36 11.85 -4.16
N MET A 194 1.44 11.14 -4.48
CA MET A 194 2.58 11.69 -5.21
C MET A 194 2.27 11.72 -6.71
N ILE A 195 2.15 12.94 -7.22
CA ILE A 195 1.87 13.21 -8.64
C ILE A 195 3.14 12.93 -9.46
N PRO A 196 3.01 12.37 -10.68
CA PRO A 196 4.15 12.19 -11.57
C PRO A 196 4.85 13.51 -11.91
N GLU A 197 6.18 13.52 -11.90
CA GLU A 197 6.95 14.65 -12.35
C GLU A 197 6.73 14.92 -13.85
N PRO A 198 6.82 16.18 -14.31
CA PRO A 198 6.74 16.50 -15.74
C PRO A 198 7.78 15.76 -16.60
N THR A 199 9.00 15.64 -16.07
CA THR A 199 10.06 14.83 -16.67
C THR A 199 10.15 13.51 -15.94
N VAL A 200 9.97 12.42 -16.67
CA VAL A 200 10.05 11.07 -16.09
C VAL A 200 11.47 10.78 -15.61
N PRO A 201 11.67 10.38 -14.36
CA PRO A 201 12.98 9.99 -13.87
C PRO A 201 13.57 8.84 -14.68
N MET A 202 14.88 8.87 -14.92
CA MET A 202 15.57 7.85 -15.71
C MET A 202 15.31 6.44 -15.13
N GLY A 203 14.96 5.49 -15.99
CA GLY A 203 14.64 4.11 -15.59
C GLY A 203 13.26 3.92 -14.95
N CYS A 204 12.46 4.97 -14.79
CA CYS A 204 11.15 4.89 -14.15
C CYS A 204 9.99 4.79 -15.14
N ASP A 205 10.21 4.93 -16.46
CA ASP A 205 9.15 4.89 -17.45
C ASP A 205 9.01 3.52 -18.12
N ALA A 206 7.84 2.92 -17.95
CA ALA A 206 7.40 1.76 -18.72
C ALA A 206 6.36 2.15 -19.80
N GLY A 207 6.38 3.39 -20.25
CA GLY A 207 5.49 3.93 -21.28
C GLY A 207 4.09 4.34 -20.78
N ARG A 208 3.87 4.36 -19.45
CA ARG A 208 2.55 4.68 -18.85
C ARG A 208 2.62 5.70 -17.73
N TYR A 209 3.78 6.28 -17.47
CA TYR A 209 4.04 7.10 -16.29
C TYR A 209 3.03 8.25 -16.14
N GLN A 210 2.94 9.12 -17.15
CA GLN A 210 2.03 10.27 -17.13
C GLN A 210 0.56 9.85 -17.29
N ALA A 211 0.28 8.89 -18.17
CA ALA A 211 -1.07 8.39 -18.38
C ALA A 211 -1.69 7.78 -17.12
N ASN A 212 -0.89 7.05 -16.33
CA ASN A 212 -1.33 6.52 -15.05
C ASN A 212 -1.66 7.62 -14.05
N GLY A 213 -0.82 8.65 -13.97
CA GLY A 213 -1.04 9.81 -13.10
C GLY A 213 -2.34 10.52 -13.43
N TYR A 214 -2.58 10.80 -14.71
CA TYR A 214 -3.83 11.41 -15.17
C TYR A 214 -5.05 10.55 -14.82
N ALA A 215 -5.01 9.26 -15.18
CA ALA A 215 -6.12 8.36 -14.90
C ALA A 215 -6.43 8.23 -13.41
N ALA A 216 -5.39 8.20 -12.54
CA ALA A 216 -5.59 8.14 -11.10
C ALA A 216 -6.22 9.42 -10.54
N LEU A 217 -5.83 10.59 -11.05
CA LEU A 217 -6.43 11.87 -10.65
C LEU A 217 -7.89 11.97 -11.07
N VAL A 218 -8.24 11.48 -12.27
CA VAL A 218 -9.65 11.44 -12.73
C VAL A 218 -10.50 10.51 -11.84
N GLU A 219 -9.95 9.37 -11.41
CA GLU A 219 -10.66 8.45 -10.53
C GLU A 219 -10.80 8.96 -9.08
N LEU A 220 -9.90 9.83 -8.63
CA LEU A 220 -9.92 10.44 -7.29
C LEU A 220 -10.86 11.66 -7.19
N ASN A 221 -11.21 12.28 -8.33
CA ASN A 221 -12.09 13.44 -8.39
C ASN A 221 -13.56 13.03 -8.35
#